data_0190db670ce859ca55286912e9bf4990
#
_entry.id   0190db670ce859ca55286912e9bf4990
#
_cell.length_a   1.000
_cell.length_b   1.000
_cell.length_c   1.000
_cell.angle_alpha   90.00
_cell.angle_beta   90.00
_cell.angle_gamma   90.00
#
_symmetry.space_group_name_H-M   'P 1'
#
loop_
_entity.id
_entity.type
_entity.pdbx_description
1 polymer ?
#
loop_
_entity_poly.entity_id
_entity_poly.type
_entity_poly.pdbx_seq_one_letter_code
_entity_poly.pdbx_strand_id
1 'polypeptide(L)'
;MEKYVNLKDDTEVLIRPSISHDFEMVWDMFSTLSEESLRFLPHPFIKEEIKHMMTKINHEELLPIVAVVEEPDSRRRIVAVATLGFQQGVARRHRAEFDIVVHDDYQGRGLGTMLTLHMIDLARERGLRKVYLKTSTQNLRAIHVYEKMGFSVEGRLVMEHYHHSRQEFGDDFRMALFL
;
A
#
# COMPACT_ATOMS: atom_id res chain seq x y z
N MET A 1 -15.08 -2.82 -9.22
CA MET A 1 -13.98 -2.60 -8.27
C MET A 1 -13.63 -3.84 -7.42
N GLU A 2 -14.59 -4.72 -7.10
CA GLU A 2 -14.27 -5.99 -6.42
C GLU A 2 -13.83 -7.05 -7.43
N LYS A 3 -12.81 -7.84 -7.09
CA LYS A 3 -12.38 -8.97 -7.92
C LYS A 3 -11.70 -10.04 -7.09
N TYR A 4 -11.85 -11.30 -7.52
CA TYR A 4 -11.06 -12.42 -7.01
C TYR A 4 -9.83 -12.64 -7.88
N VAL A 5 -8.72 -12.94 -7.25
CA VAL A 5 -7.45 -13.30 -7.91
C VAL A 5 -6.86 -14.51 -7.21
N ASN A 6 -6.11 -15.34 -7.95
CA ASN A 6 -5.36 -16.44 -7.38
C ASN A 6 -3.87 -16.06 -7.29
N LEU A 7 -3.29 -16.30 -6.13
CA LEU A 7 -1.85 -16.18 -5.93
C LEU A 7 -1.11 -17.33 -6.63
N LYS A 8 0.22 -17.30 -6.61
CA LYS A 8 1.05 -18.34 -7.22
C LYS A 8 0.90 -19.74 -6.62
N ASP A 9 0.37 -19.83 -5.43
CA ASP A 9 0.10 -21.04 -4.66
C ASP A 9 -1.39 -21.40 -4.63
N ASP A 10 -2.16 -20.89 -5.59
CA ASP A 10 -3.59 -21.07 -5.76
C ASP A 10 -4.47 -20.50 -4.62
N THR A 11 -3.89 -19.75 -3.69
CA THR A 11 -4.67 -19.05 -2.67
C THR A 11 -5.58 -18.01 -3.32
N GLU A 12 -6.89 -18.13 -3.13
CA GLU A 12 -7.87 -17.15 -3.60
C GLU A 12 -7.88 -15.92 -2.69
N VAL A 13 -7.85 -14.73 -3.29
CA VAL A 13 -7.84 -13.44 -2.61
C VAL A 13 -8.92 -12.54 -3.18
N LEU A 14 -9.78 -12.00 -2.34
CA LEU A 14 -10.73 -10.95 -2.68
C LEU A 14 -10.07 -9.57 -2.55
N ILE A 15 -9.93 -8.86 -3.66
CA ILE A 15 -9.49 -7.47 -3.71
C ILE A 15 -10.73 -6.58 -3.79
N ARG A 16 -10.89 -5.64 -2.83
CA ARG A 16 -12.05 -4.74 -2.78
C ARG A 16 -11.72 -3.42 -2.07
N PRO A 17 -12.54 -2.38 -2.25
CA PRO A 17 -12.47 -1.19 -1.41
C PRO A 17 -12.62 -1.55 0.07
N SER A 18 -11.84 -0.85 0.91
CA SER A 18 -11.96 -0.95 2.36
C SER A 18 -13.25 -0.27 2.84
N ILE A 19 -13.85 -0.84 3.87
CA ILE A 19 -15.02 -0.29 4.56
C ILE A 19 -14.70 -0.06 6.03
N SER A 20 -15.48 0.75 6.72
CA SER A 20 -15.24 1.09 8.14
C SER A 20 -15.21 -0.13 9.07
N HIS A 21 -15.93 -1.20 8.73
CA HIS A 21 -15.95 -2.44 9.50
C HIS A 21 -14.66 -3.29 9.36
N ASP A 22 -13.78 -2.95 8.43
CA ASP A 22 -12.49 -3.64 8.25
C ASP A 22 -11.46 -3.26 9.31
N PHE A 23 -11.73 -2.27 10.14
CA PHE A 23 -10.75 -1.69 11.06
C PHE A 23 -10.00 -2.74 11.90
N GLU A 24 -10.72 -3.66 12.56
CA GLU A 24 -10.05 -4.66 13.42
C GLU A 24 -9.16 -5.60 12.61
N MET A 25 -9.58 -6.01 11.40
CA MET A 25 -8.74 -6.83 10.50
C MET A 25 -7.52 -6.07 9.96
N VAL A 26 -7.68 -4.78 9.67
CA VAL A 26 -6.56 -3.92 9.25
C VAL A 26 -5.58 -3.72 10.41
N TRP A 27 -6.09 -3.48 11.61
CA TRP A 27 -5.24 -3.37 12.80
C TRP A 27 -4.48 -4.68 13.07
N ASP A 28 -5.17 -5.83 13.00
CA ASP A 28 -4.55 -7.15 13.17
C ASP A 28 -3.40 -7.34 12.17
N MET A 29 -3.63 -7.00 10.89
CA MET A 29 -2.59 -7.07 9.87
C MET A 29 -1.36 -6.21 10.21
N PHE A 30 -1.55 -4.94 10.60
CA PHE A 30 -0.42 -4.07 10.92
C PHE A 30 0.31 -4.46 12.21
N SER A 31 -0.43 -4.90 13.23
CA SER A 31 0.12 -5.28 14.53
C SER A 31 0.90 -6.60 14.54
N THR A 32 0.74 -7.41 13.47
CA THR A 32 1.40 -8.71 13.31
C THR A 32 2.53 -8.71 12.28
N LEU A 33 2.86 -7.54 11.70
CA LEU A 33 4.00 -7.41 10.80
C LEU A 33 5.32 -7.68 11.51
N SER A 34 6.23 -8.34 10.80
CA SER A 34 7.59 -8.58 11.28
C SER A 34 8.41 -7.29 11.41
N GLU A 35 9.44 -7.30 12.24
CA GLU A 35 10.40 -6.19 12.33
C GLU A 35 11.06 -5.89 10.98
N GLU A 36 11.27 -6.91 10.14
CA GLU A 36 11.81 -6.74 8.81
C GLU A 36 10.89 -5.92 7.92
N SER A 37 9.59 -6.19 7.94
CA SER A 37 8.59 -5.39 7.20
C SER A 37 8.45 -3.98 7.79
N LEU A 38 8.38 -3.86 9.10
CA LEU A 38 8.26 -2.58 9.80
C LEU A 38 9.43 -1.63 9.52
N ARG A 39 10.61 -2.17 9.24
CA ARG A 39 11.81 -1.38 8.94
C ARG A 39 11.66 -0.46 7.70
N PHE A 40 10.73 -0.74 6.80
CA PHE A 40 10.48 0.02 5.58
C PHE A 40 9.18 0.84 5.64
N LEU A 41 8.52 0.86 6.79
CA LEU A 41 7.24 1.52 6.99
C LEU A 41 7.35 2.64 8.02
N PRO A 42 6.55 3.72 7.90
CA PRO A 42 6.46 4.73 8.93
C PRO A 42 5.74 4.16 10.16
N HIS A 43 6.49 3.76 11.17
CA HIS A 43 5.95 3.19 12.41
C HIS A 43 6.55 3.90 13.64
N PRO A 44 5.97 3.80 14.85
CA PRO A 44 4.90 2.89 15.26
C PRO A 44 3.54 3.26 14.66
N PHE A 45 2.75 2.23 14.32
CA PHE A 45 1.35 2.43 13.98
C PHE A 45 0.53 2.66 15.25
N ILE A 46 -0.30 3.69 15.25
CA ILE A 46 -1.15 4.03 16.38
C ILE A 46 -2.58 3.58 16.06
N LYS A 47 -3.13 2.69 16.91
CA LYS A 47 -4.45 2.09 16.69
C LYS A 47 -5.56 3.14 16.50
N GLU A 48 -5.54 4.19 17.29
CA GLU A 48 -6.51 5.28 17.25
C GLU A 48 -6.44 6.09 15.96
N GLU A 49 -5.23 6.29 15.41
CA GLU A 49 -5.02 7.01 14.14
C GLU A 49 -5.55 6.20 12.96
N ILE A 50 -5.24 4.89 12.91
CA ILE A 50 -5.77 3.98 11.89
C ILE A 50 -7.29 3.93 11.97
N LYS A 51 -7.87 3.83 13.19
CA LYS A 51 -9.30 3.84 13.41
C LYS A 51 -9.94 5.12 12.92
N HIS A 52 -9.34 6.26 13.24
CA HIS A 52 -9.84 7.57 12.81
C HIS A 52 -9.83 7.69 11.28
N MET A 53 -8.73 7.30 10.64
CA MET A 53 -8.58 7.30 9.19
C MET A 53 -9.65 6.40 8.53
N MET A 54 -9.87 5.20 9.04
CA MET A 54 -10.80 4.23 8.45
C MET A 54 -12.28 4.59 8.69
N THR A 55 -12.62 5.25 9.80
CA THR A 55 -14.01 5.65 10.09
C THR A 55 -14.43 6.91 9.33
N LYS A 56 -13.48 7.69 8.82
CA LYS A 56 -13.72 8.94 8.10
C LYS A 56 -13.15 8.92 6.68
N ILE A 57 -13.18 7.76 6.03
CA ILE A 57 -12.69 7.63 4.65
C ILE A 57 -13.46 8.59 3.74
N ASN A 58 -12.74 9.56 3.18
CA ASN A 58 -13.24 10.39 2.09
C ASN A 58 -12.66 9.86 0.77
N HIS A 59 -13.48 9.17 0.00
CA HIS A 59 -13.05 8.55 -1.27
C HIS A 59 -12.63 9.56 -2.36
N GLU A 60 -12.91 10.85 -2.16
CA GLU A 60 -12.38 11.92 -3.02
C GLU A 60 -10.94 12.31 -2.66
N GLU A 61 -10.48 11.91 -1.47
CA GLU A 61 -9.13 12.19 -0.99
C GLU A 61 -8.27 10.93 -0.88
N LEU A 62 -8.87 9.81 -0.49
CA LEU A 62 -8.17 8.55 -0.27
C LEU A 62 -9.01 7.35 -0.72
N LEU A 63 -8.44 6.51 -1.58
CA LEU A 63 -9.05 5.23 -1.98
C LEU A 63 -8.25 4.07 -1.39
N PRO A 64 -8.67 3.53 -0.23
CA PRO A 64 -8.07 2.34 0.33
C PRO A 64 -8.68 1.08 -0.30
N ILE A 65 -7.80 0.16 -0.68
CA ILE A 65 -8.12 -1.17 -1.21
C ILE A 65 -7.51 -2.21 -0.26
N VAL A 66 -8.27 -3.23 0.06
CA VAL A 66 -7.82 -4.36 0.89
C VAL A 66 -7.81 -5.65 0.09
N ALA A 67 -6.88 -6.53 0.44
CA ALA A 67 -6.84 -7.91 -0.01
C ALA A 67 -7.27 -8.81 1.15
N VAL A 68 -8.33 -9.58 0.95
CA VAL A 68 -8.96 -10.43 1.97
C VAL A 68 -8.82 -11.89 1.56
N VAL A 69 -8.37 -12.73 2.47
CA VAL A 69 -8.37 -14.18 2.34
C VAL A 69 -9.37 -14.80 3.29
N GLU A 70 -9.90 -15.95 2.92
CA GLU A 70 -10.67 -16.80 3.82
C GLU A 70 -9.78 -17.92 4.33
N GLU A 71 -9.61 -17.98 5.64
CA GLU A 71 -8.83 -19.00 6.32
C GLU A 71 -9.62 -20.34 6.34
N PRO A 72 -8.96 -21.49 6.56
CA PRO A 72 -9.64 -22.79 6.58
C PRO A 72 -10.78 -22.92 7.59
N ASP A 73 -10.78 -22.12 8.65
CA ASP A 73 -11.84 -22.04 9.66
C ASP A 73 -12.93 -21.00 9.32
N SER A 74 -13.01 -20.56 8.06
CA SER A 74 -13.95 -19.56 7.54
C SER A 74 -13.81 -18.15 8.14
N ARG A 75 -12.72 -17.87 8.86
CA ARG A 75 -12.40 -16.51 9.26
C ARG A 75 -11.84 -15.73 8.06
N ARG A 76 -12.24 -14.47 7.95
CA ARG A 76 -11.67 -13.56 6.98
C ARG A 76 -10.51 -12.78 7.59
N ARG A 77 -9.43 -12.67 6.85
CA ARG A 77 -8.24 -11.92 7.24
C ARG A 77 -7.84 -10.95 6.13
N ILE A 78 -7.54 -9.71 6.50
CA ILE A 78 -6.89 -8.77 5.57
C ILE A 78 -5.39 -9.07 5.59
N VAL A 79 -4.84 -9.27 4.40
CA VAL A 79 -3.44 -9.66 4.20
C VAL A 79 -2.63 -8.63 3.41
N ALA A 80 -3.30 -7.62 2.87
CA ALA A 80 -2.65 -6.44 2.29
C ALA A 80 -3.59 -5.25 2.30
N VAL A 81 -3.00 -4.07 2.37
CA VAL A 81 -3.67 -2.77 2.19
C VAL A 81 -2.90 -1.98 1.15
N ALA A 82 -3.61 -1.39 0.19
CA ALA A 82 -3.05 -0.44 -0.77
C ALA A 82 -3.90 0.83 -0.80
N THR A 83 -3.30 1.98 -1.00
CA THR A 83 -4.02 3.26 -1.04
C THR A 83 -3.63 4.11 -2.23
N LEU A 84 -4.58 4.90 -2.75
CA LEU A 84 -4.32 6.05 -3.63
C LEU A 84 -4.76 7.32 -2.89
N GLY A 85 -3.80 8.15 -2.50
CA GLY A 85 -4.03 9.46 -1.93
C GLY A 85 -4.10 10.52 -3.02
N PHE A 86 -5.31 11.04 -3.30
CA PHE A 86 -5.54 12.02 -4.36
C PHE A 86 -5.08 13.41 -3.95
N GLN A 87 -4.24 14.01 -4.76
CA GLN A 87 -3.75 15.35 -4.48
C GLN A 87 -4.83 16.39 -4.74
N GLN A 88 -5.09 17.21 -3.73
CA GLN A 88 -6.10 18.25 -3.81
C GLN A 88 -5.60 19.51 -4.52
N GLY A 89 -6.55 20.27 -5.06
CA GLY A 89 -6.27 21.53 -5.76
C GLY A 89 -5.98 21.37 -7.25
N VAL A 90 -6.37 22.37 -8.02
CA VAL A 90 -6.39 22.36 -9.50
C VAL A 90 -5.03 22.02 -10.09
N ALA A 91 -3.94 22.52 -9.50
CA ALA A 91 -2.59 22.30 -10.00
C ALA A 91 -2.05 20.88 -9.80
N ARG A 92 -2.64 20.11 -8.89
CA ARG A 92 -2.10 18.80 -8.46
C ARG A 92 -3.07 17.62 -8.64
N ARG A 93 -4.34 17.88 -8.96
CA ARG A 93 -5.40 16.85 -9.08
C ARG A 93 -5.15 15.76 -10.12
N HIS A 94 -4.14 15.93 -10.98
CA HIS A 94 -3.78 14.97 -12.02
C HIS A 94 -2.90 13.82 -11.50
N ARG A 95 -2.59 13.78 -10.19
CA ARG A 95 -1.68 12.80 -9.60
C ARG A 95 -2.20 12.26 -8.27
N ALA A 96 -1.78 11.04 -7.94
CA ALA A 96 -2.03 10.41 -6.64
C ALA A 96 -0.75 9.82 -6.07
N GLU A 97 -0.66 9.78 -4.75
CA GLU A 97 0.35 9.02 -4.01
C GLU A 97 -0.16 7.59 -3.82
N PHE A 98 0.70 6.63 -4.05
CA PHE A 98 0.40 5.21 -3.93
C PHE A 98 1.21 4.62 -2.78
N ASP A 99 0.53 3.92 -1.88
CA ASP A 99 1.15 3.16 -0.81
C ASP A 99 0.62 1.72 -0.81
N ILE A 100 1.45 0.77 -0.39
CA ILE A 100 1.08 -0.63 -0.27
C ILE A 100 1.84 -1.31 0.88
N VAL A 101 1.12 -2.11 1.65
CA VAL A 101 1.68 -3.02 2.65
C VAL A 101 1.10 -4.41 2.41
N VAL A 102 1.97 -5.41 2.36
CA VAL A 102 1.60 -6.83 2.25
C VAL A 102 2.13 -7.55 3.48
N HIS A 103 1.26 -8.28 4.19
CA HIS A 103 1.63 -9.09 5.35
C HIS A 103 2.71 -10.12 4.97
N ASP A 104 3.64 -10.38 5.88
CA ASP A 104 4.83 -11.22 5.67
C ASP A 104 4.48 -12.59 5.09
N ASP A 105 3.46 -13.25 5.63
CA ASP A 105 3.00 -14.57 5.18
C ASP A 105 2.56 -14.61 3.70
N TYR A 106 2.22 -13.45 3.12
CA TYR A 106 1.71 -13.32 1.75
C TYR A 106 2.66 -12.62 0.80
N GLN A 107 3.86 -12.26 1.26
CA GLN A 107 4.91 -11.73 0.42
C GLN A 107 5.51 -12.84 -0.48
N GLY A 108 6.06 -12.44 -1.64
CA GLY A 108 6.67 -13.39 -2.59
C GLY A 108 5.69 -14.20 -3.43
N ARG A 109 4.38 -14.17 -3.13
CA ARG A 109 3.34 -14.93 -3.83
C ARG A 109 2.69 -14.18 -4.99
N GLY A 110 3.16 -12.96 -5.32
CA GLY A 110 2.64 -12.14 -6.42
C GLY A 110 1.58 -11.11 -6.01
N LEU A 111 1.06 -11.14 -4.76
CA LEU A 111 -0.01 -10.27 -4.31
C LEU A 111 0.32 -8.77 -4.46
N GLY A 112 1.52 -8.35 -4.06
CA GLY A 112 1.95 -6.96 -4.19
C GLY A 112 1.93 -6.47 -5.65
N THR A 113 2.39 -7.31 -6.59
CA THR A 113 2.34 -7.01 -8.03
C THR A 113 0.89 -6.85 -8.52
N MET A 114 0.01 -7.80 -8.16
CA MET A 114 -1.39 -7.76 -8.57
C MET A 114 -2.13 -6.54 -8.03
N LEU A 115 -1.88 -6.19 -6.76
CA LEU A 115 -2.45 -4.99 -6.15
C LEU A 115 -1.93 -3.72 -6.81
N THR A 116 -0.61 -3.60 -7.03
CA THR A 116 -0.03 -2.42 -7.68
C THR A 116 -0.62 -2.22 -9.09
N LEU A 117 -0.73 -3.28 -9.89
CA LEU A 117 -1.38 -3.20 -11.21
C LEU A 117 -2.84 -2.78 -11.10
N HIS A 118 -3.58 -3.32 -10.13
CA HIS A 118 -4.97 -2.91 -9.89
C HIS A 118 -5.09 -1.43 -9.53
N MET A 119 -4.21 -0.92 -8.69
CA MET A 119 -4.19 0.49 -8.31
C MET A 119 -3.83 1.41 -9.49
N ILE A 120 -2.93 0.97 -10.37
CA ILE A 120 -2.59 1.67 -11.62
C ILE A 120 -3.83 1.76 -12.53
N ASP A 121 -4.58 0.67 -12.68
CA ASP A 121 -5.79 0.65 -13.49
C ASP A 121 -6.86 1.58 -12.91
N LEU A 122 -7.09 1.55 -11.60
CA LEU A 122 -8.00 2.49 -10.92
C LEU A 122 -7.57 3.95 -11.10
N ALA A 123 -6.27 4.22 -11.09
CA ALA A 123 -5.74 5.55 -11.34
C ALA A 123 -6.03 6.02 -12.78
N ARG A 124 -5.88 5.12 -13.77
CA ARG A 124 -6.24 5.39 -15.18
C ARG A 124 -7.73 5.65 -15.35
N GLU A 125 -8.58 4.80 -14.75
CA GLU A 125 -10.05 4.96 -14.78
C GLU A 125 -10.50 6.30 -14.20
N ARG A 126 -9.79 6.82 -13.20
CA ARG A 126 -10.03 8.15 -12.62
C ARG A 126 -9.43 9.31 -13.43
N GLY A 127 -8.79 9.04 -14.57
CA GLY A 127 -8.20 10.06 -15.45
C GLY A 127 -6.94 10.70 -14.88
N LEU A 128 -6.26 10.05 -13.93
CA LEU A 128 -4.97 10.53 -13.44
C LEU A 128 -3.91 10.42 -14.54
N ARG A 129 -2.90 11.27 -14.45
CA ARG A 129 -1.76 11.31 -15.37
C ARG A 129 -0.47 10.81 -14.74
N LYS A 130 -0.46 10.68 -13.42
CA LYS A 130 0.74 10.30 -12.67
C LYS A 130 0.36 9.61 -11.37
N VAL A 131 0.99 8.47 -11.11
CA VAL A 131 1.04 7.84 -9.80
C VAL A 131 2.47 7.91 -9.30
N TYR A 132 2.67 8.32 -8.05
CA TYR A 132 3.99 8.33 -7.43
C TYR A 132 3.93 7.65 -6.07
N LEU A 133 5.08 7.18 -5.62
CA LEU A 133 5.25 6.52 -4.32
C LEU A 133 6.58 6.96 -3.68
N LYS A 134 6.72 6.69 -2.39
CA LYS A 134 7.99 6.75 -1.67
C LYS A 134 8.37 5.34 -1.20
N THR A 135 9.63 5.04 -1.25
CA THR A 135 10.16 3.78 -0.74
C THR A 135 11.58 3.96 -0.24
N SER A 136 11.91 3.31 0.87
CA SER A 136 13.26 3.37 1.42
C SER A 136 14.30 2.99 0.35
N THR A 137 15.39 3.77 0.28
CA THR A 137 16.53 3.47 -0.61
C THR A 137 17.17 2.11 -0.33
N GLN A 138 16.89 1.53 0.84
CA GLN A 138 17.34 0.20 1.25
C GLN A 138 16.37 -0.92 0.87
N ASN A 139 15.13 -0.60 0.44
CA ASN A 139 14.14 -1.60 0.04
C ASN A 139 14.33 -2.00 -1.43
N LEU A 140 15.48 -2.63 -1.73
CA LEU A 140 15.86 -3.02 -3.10
C LEU A 140 14.82 -3.93 -3.76
N ARG A 141 14.12 -4.76 -2.98
CA ARG A 141 13.07 -5.65 -3.49
C ARG A 141 11.87 -4.85 -4.01
N ALA A 142 11.39 -3.88 -3.26
CA ALA A 142 10.27 -3.03 -3.67
C ALA A 142 10.65 -2.17 -4.87
N ILE A 143 11.84 -1.55 -4.85
CA ILE A 143 12.36 -0.74 -5.95
C ILE A 143 12.35 -1.55 -7.25
N HIS A 144 12.93 -2.77 -7.24
CA HIS A 144 12.96 -3.62 -8.42
C HIS A 144 11.56 -4.02 -8.94
N VAL A 145 10.60 -4.25 -8.03
CA VAL A 145 9.22 -4.54 -8.41
C VAL A 145 8.59 -3.32 -9.09
N TYR A 146 8.77 -2.12 -8.55
CA TYR A 146 8.24 -0.89 -9.13
C TYR A 146 8.87 -0.55 -10.48
N GLU A 147 10.19 -0.72 -10.63
CA GLU A 147 10.88 -0.54 -11.91
C GLU A 147 10.31 -1.47 -13.00
N LYS A 148 10.07 -2.74 -12.68
CA LYS A 148 9.42 -3.69 -13.61
C LYS A 148 8.01 -3.28 -14.03
N MET A 149 7.32 -2.47 -13.24
CA MET A 149 6.00 -1.94 -13.54
C MET A 149 6.05 -0.58 -14.27
N GLY A 150 7.25 -0.09 -14.56
CA GLY A 150 7.47 1.15 -15.31
C GLY A 150 7.62 2.39 -14.44
N PHE A 151 7.70 2.25 -13.12
CA PHE A 151 8.07 3.38 -12.26
C PHE A 151 9.56 3.71 -12.45
N SER A 152 9.87 4.99 -12.42
CA SER A 152 11.23 5.51 -12.46
C SER A 152 11.50 6.42 -11.25
N VAL A 153 12.76 6.45 -10.80
CA VAL A 153 13.17 7.34 -9.72
C VAL A 153 13.13 8.79 -10.20
N GLU A 154 12.35 9.64 -9.50
CA GLU A 154 12.31 11.09 -9.74
C GLU A 154 13.28 11.86 -8.85
N GLY A 155 13.64 11.30 -7.69
CA GLY A 155 14.56 11.95 -6.76
C GLY A 155 14.77 11.14 -5.50
N ARG A 156 15.82 11.49 -4.76
CA ARG A 156 16.13 11.00 -3.42
C ARG A 156 15.71 12.06 -2.40
N LEU A 157 14.94 11.62 -1.42
CA LEU A 157 14.50 12.42 -0.28
C LEU A 157 15.41 12.08 0.89
N VAL A 158 16.24 13.02 1.28
CA VAL A 158 17.24 12.80 2.34
C VAL A 158 16.59 13.01 3.70
N MET A 159 16.86 12.09 4.64
CA MET A 159 16.30 12.11 6.01
C MET A 159 14.76 12.17 6.02
N GLU A 160 14.11 11.43 5.09
CA GLU A 160 12.65 11.49 4.90
C GLU A 160 11.88 10.87 6.05
N HIS A 161 12.43 9.86 6.71
CA HIS A 161 11.80 9.20 7.84
C HIS A 161 12.80 8.89 8.96
N TYR A 162 12.27 8.73 10.19
CA TYR A 162 13.07 8.34 11.36
C TYR A 162 12.68 6.94 11.82
N HIS A 163 13.67 6.05 11.89
CA HIS A 163 13.51 4.69 12.41
C HIS A 163 13.65 4.67 13.93
N HIS A 164 12.54 4.61 14.65
CA HIS A 164 12.54 4.61 16.12
C HIS A 164 13.35 3.45 16.72
N SER A 165 13.23 2.23 16.17
CA SER A 165 13.95 1.05 16.65
C SER A 165 15.47 1.12 16.47
N ARG A 166 15.94 1.86 15.46
CA ARG A 166 17.36 2.02 15.12
C ARG A 166 17.94 3.35 15.55
N GLN A 167 17.10 4.30 15.93
CA GLN A 167 17.47 5.67 16.23
C GLN A 167 18.26 6.35 15.09
N GLU A 168 17.88 6.10 13.85
CA GLU A 168 18.52 6.65 12.66
C GLU A 168 17.52 7.24 11.67
N PHE A 169 17.96 8.20 10.86
CA PHE A 169 17.21 8.72 9.73
C PHE A 169 17.43 7.84 8.50
N GLY A 170 16.36 7.62 7.73
CA GLY A 170 16.40 6.93 6.46
C GLY A 170 16.07 7.85 5.29
N ASP A 171 16.63 7.52 4.14
CA ASP A 171 16.33 8.19 2.88
C ASP A 171 15.35 7.37 2.06
N ASP A 172 14.48 8.07 1.34
CA ASP A 172 13.56 7.45 0.39
C ASP A 172 13.87 7.85 -1.04
N PHE A 173 13.56 6.96 -1.97
CA PHE A 173 13.33 7.34 -3.35
C PHE A 173 11.86 7.73 -3.53
N ARG A 174 11.64 8.87 -4.19
CA ARG A 174 10.37 9.13 -4.86
C ARG A 174 10.44 8.48 -6.22
N MET A 175 9.51 7.55 -6.49
CA MET A 175 9.37 6.93 -7.79
C MET A 175 8.02 7.29 -8.40
N ALA A 176 7.95 7.40 -9.72
CA ALA A 176 6.72 7.76 -10.42
C ALA A 176 6.50 6.95 -11.69
N LEU A 177 5.21 6.74 -11.99
CA LEU A 177 4.70 6.20 -13.23
C LEU A 177 3.81 7.24 -13.90
N PHE A 178 4.09 7.52 -15.18
CA PHE A 178 3.23 8.34 -16.04
C PHE A 178 2.22 7.43 -16.73
N LEU A 179 0.91 7.78 -16.64
CA LEU A 179 -0.22 6.96 -17.09
C LEU A 179 -0.67 7.31 -18.51
#